data_94ea0324bb04d11f4c33dd9259cbc516
#
_entry.id   94ea0324bb04d11f4c33dd9259cbc516
#
_cell.length_a   1.000
_cell.length_b   1.000
_cell.length_c   1.000
_cell.angle_alpha   90.00
_cell.angle_beta   90.00
_cell.angle_gamma   90.00
#
_symmetry.space_group_name_H-M   'P 1'
#
loop_
_entity.id
_entity.type
_entity.pdbx_description
1 polymer ?
#
loop_
_entity_poly.entity_id
_entity_poly.type
_entity_poly.pdbx_seq_one_letter_code
_entity_poly.pdbx_strand_id
1 'polypeptide(L)'
;MTRLHCALSLALFATPVFAALPVTPAPDQAALLKSNDPKLAANKKLAYDFFRVVLRARHLDEAGKYMKDDYIQHNPNADTGIVGFKAYFSKLGGPMPIADTVPGLVAIQAEGNFVTLSFVREMDDPVNKGQKYTTTWFDMFRIDNGKIAEHWDVATKAASPSK
;
A
#
# COMPACT_ATOMS: atom_id res chain seq x y z
N MET A 1 -52.32 -35.60 -42.35
CA MET A 1 -52.05 -35.27 -40.94
C MET A 1 -50.60 -34.71 -40.86
N THR A 2 -50.44 -33.40 -40.88
CA THR A 2 -49.14 -32.74 -40.94
C THR A 2 -48.76 -32.30 -39.51
N ARG A 3 -47.70 -32.90 -38.95
CA ARG A 3 -47.22 -32.55 -37.61
C ARG A 3 -46.34 -31.30 -37.67
N LEU A 4 -46.79 -30.23 -37.06
CA LEU A 4 -46.05 -29.00 -36.90
C LEU A 4 -45.04 -29.17 -35.73
N HIS A 5 -43.76 -29.20 -36.02
CA HIS A 5 -42.70 -29.19 -35.01
C HIS A 5 -42.40 -27.74 -34.63
N CYS A 6 -42.78 -27.32 -33.42
CA CYS A 6 -42.47 -26.05 -32.87
C CYS A 6 -41.05 -26.16 -32.23
N ALA A 7 -40.03 -25.60 -32.90
CA ALA A 7 -38.67 -25.51 -32.32
C ALA A 7 -38.61 -24.32 -31.35
N LEU A 8 -38.50 -24.63 -30.05
CA LEU A 8 -38.29 -23.64 -29.00
C LEU A 8 -36.82 -23.26 -28.96
N SER A 9 -36.48 -22.09 -29.56
CA SER A 9 -35.12 -21.54 -29.51
C SER A 9 -34.87 -20.92 -28.14
N LEU A 10 -34.06 -21.55 -27.31
CA LEU A 10 -33.62 -21.03 -26.03
C LEU A 10 -32.48 -19.98 -26.29
N ALA A 11 -32.82 -18.71 -26.21
CA ALA A 11 -31.81 -17.63 -26.29
C ALA A 11 -31.04 -17.59 -24.94
N LEU A 12 -29.78 -18.05 -24.93
CA LEU A 12 -28.86 -17.83 -23.80
C LEU A 12 -28.48 -16.34 -23.79
N PHE A 13 -29.05 -15.59 -22.86
CA PHE A 13 -28.56 -14.26 -22.53
C PHE A 13 -27.27 -14.40 -21.72
N ALA A 14 -26.10 -14.22 -22.38
CA ALA A 14 -24.84 -14.05 -21.68
C ALA A 14 -24.87 -12.73 -20.91
N THR A 15 -24.94 -12.78 -19.59
CA THR A 15 -24.75 -11.58 -18.76
C THR A 15 -23.32 -11.08 -18.93
N PRO A 16 -23.09 -9.78 -19.18
CA PRO A 16 -21.73 -9.27 -19.28
C PRO A 16 -21.03 -9.46 -17.94
N VAL A 17 -19.95 -10.23 -17.93
CA VAL A 17 -19.05 -10.32 -16.78
C VAL A 17 -18.13 -9.11 -16.84
N PHE A 18 -18.35 -8.13 -15.94
CA PHE A 18 -17.46 -7.00 -15.79
C PHE A 18 -16.22 -7.47 -15.02
N ALA A 19 -15.07 -7.50 -15.69
CA ALA A 19 -13.78 -7.69 -15.01
C ALA A 19 -13.51 -6.49 -14.09
N ALA A 20 -12.87 -6.75 -12.94
CA ALA A 20 -12.40 -5.67 -12.06
C ALA A 20 -11.42 -4.77 -12.80
N LEU A 21 -11.60 -3.45 -12.65
CA LEU A 21 -10.67 -2.49 -13.23
C LEU A 21 -9.33 -2.52 -12.48
N PRO A 22 -8.20 -2.32 -13.18
CA PRO A 22 -6.88 -2.23 -12.55
C PRO A 22 -6.82 -1.07 -11.55
N VAL A 23 -6.13 -1.29 -10.43
CA VAL A 23 -5.77 -0.19 -9.51
C VAL A 23 -4.67 0.65 -10.17
N THR A 24 -4.85 1.97 -10.20
CA THR A 24 -3.92 2.90 -10.84
C THR A 24 -3.35 3.90 -9.83
N PRO A 25 -2.07 4.32 -9.97
CA PRO A 25 -1.49 5.35 -9.12
C PRO A 25 -2.16 6.71 -9.32
N ALA A 26 -2.13 7.56 -8.29
CA ALA A 26 -2.56 8.95 -8.40
C ALA A 26 -1.68 9.72 -9.40
N PRO A 27 -2.28 10.46 -10.35
CA PRO A 27 -1.53 11.25 -11.33
C PRO A 27 -0.87 12.50 -10.72
N ASP A 28 -1.43 13.05 -9.64
CA ASP A 28 -0.91 14.21 -8.90
C ASP A 28 -0.82 13.88 -7.41
N GLN A 29 0.37 13.50 -6.98
CA GLN A 29 0.63 13.17 -5.57
C GLN A 29 0.69 14.42 -4.68
N ALA A 30 1.03 15.60 -5.22
CA ALA A 30 1.03 16.84 -4.46
C ALA A 30 -0.38 17.24 -4.00
N ALA A 31 -1.40 16.93 -4.82
CA ALA A 31 -2.79 17.15 -4.44
C ALA A 31 -3.22 16.28 -3.25
N LEU A 32 -2.66 15.06 -3.11
CA LEU A 32 -2.99 14.15 -2.00
C LEU A 32 -2.53 14.69 -0.63
N LEU A 33 -1.51 15.57 -0.61
CA LEU A 33 -0.96 16.15 0.63
C LEU A 33 -1.82 17.30 1.17
N LYS A 34 -2.73 17.84 0.37
CA LYS A 34 -3.57 18.97 0.76
C LYS A 34 -4.63 18.55 1.78
N SER A 35 -4.92 19.46 2.71
CA SER A 35 -6.04 19.42 3.67
C SER A 35 -6.38 20.83 4.10
N ASN A 36 -7.65 21.11 4.42
CA ASN A 36 -8.05 22.35 5.05
C ASN A 36 -7.63 22.42 6.53
N ASP A 37 -7.38 21.29 7.15
CA ASP A 37 -6.79 21.19 8.48
C ASP A 37 -5.26 21.12 8.36
N PRO A 38 -4.51 22.11 8.90
CA PRO A 38 -3.05 22.15 8.83
C PRO A 38 -2.37 20.94 9.51
N LYS A 39 -2.97 20.41 10.58
CA LYS A 39 -2.45 19.22 11.27
C LYS A 39 -2.55 17.98 10.38
N LEU A 40 -3.68 17.79 9.71
CA LEU A 40 -3.85 16.67 8.79
C LEU A 40 -2.93 16.80 7.57
N ALA A 41 -2.75 18.02 7.04
CA ALA A 41 -1.78 18.26 5.96
C ALA A 41 -0.34 17.92 6.40
N ALA A 42 0.06 18.34 7.60
CA ALA A 42 1.38 18.03 8.17
C ALA A 42 1.56 16.52 8.39
N ASN A 43 0.56 15.84 8.91
CA ASN A 43 0.59 14.38 9.13
C ASN A 43 0.72 13.61 7.80
N LYS A 44 -0.05 13.99 6.76
CA LYS A 44 0.07 13.43 5.41
C LYS A 44 1.49 13.60 4.85
N LYS A 45 2.03 14.81 4.97
CA LYS A 45 3.39 15.11 4.49
C LYS A 45 4.45 14.31 5.24
N LEU A 46 4.33 14.18 6.56
CA LEU A 46 5.25 13.37 7.38
C LEU A 46 5.28 11.91 6.89
N ALA A 47 4.11 11.27 6.75
CA ALA A 47 4.00 9.89 6.31
C ALA A 47 4.49 9.71 4.86
N TYR A 48 4.20 10.66 3.97
CA TYR A 48 4.67 10.65 2.60
C TYR A 48 6.20 10.76 2.50
N ASP A 49 6.81 11.71 3.22
CA ASP A 49 8.26 11.89 3.20
C ASP A 49 8.99 10.71 3.84
N PHE A 50 8.46 10.16 4.93
CA PHE A 50 8.96 8.93 5.52
C PHE A 50 8.97 7.78 4.51
N PHE A 51 7.86 7.60 3.78
CA PHE A 51 7.76 6.56 2.76
C PHE A 51 8.78 6.77 1.65
N ARG A 52 8.90 8.00 1.16
CA ARG A 52 9.79 8.38 0.07
C ARG A 52 11.27 8.23 0.44
N VAL A 53 11.66 8.79 1.60
CA VAL A 53 13.05 8.89 2.02
C VAL A 53 13.51 7.60 2.72
N VAL A 54 12.75 7.13 3.70
CA VAL A 54 13.21 6.05 4.58
C VAL A 54 12.87 4.67 4.00
N LEU A 55 11.64 4.47 3.53
CA LEU A 55 11.24 3.13 3.06
C LEU A 55 11.68 2.87 1.61
N ARG A 56 11.41 3.80 0.69
CA ARG A 56 11.70 3.60 -0.74
C ARG A 56 13.16 3.86 -1.08
N ALA A 57 13.71 4.98 -0.64
CA ALA A 57 15.12 5.30 -0.88
C ALA A 57 16.08 4.66 0.14
N ARG A 58 15.58 4.01 1.19
CA ARG A 58 16.35 3.26 2.21
C ARG A 58 17.39 4.10 2.96
N HIS A 59 17.13 5.39 3.17
CA HIS A 59 17.92 6.24 4.04
C HIS A 59 17.53 5.96 5.50
N LEU A 60 17.91 4.79 6.02
CA LEU A 60 17.52 4.31 7.34
C LEU A 60 18.14 5.13 8.48
N ASP A 61 19.24 5.82 8.24
CA ASP A 61 19.87 6.81 9.15
C ASP A 61 18.93 7.99 9.43
N GLU A 62 18.11 8.37 8.45
CA GLU A 62 17.14 9.45 8.55
C GLU A 62 15.88 9.06 9.37
N ALA A 63 15.68 7.78 9.68
CA ALA A 63 14.42 7.27 10.30
C ALA A 63 14.04 8.05 11.58
N GLY A 64 15.01 8.39 12.42
CA GLY A 64 14.77 9.13 13.67
C GLY A 64 14.22 10.56 13.49
N LYS A 65 14.26 11.12 12.27
CA LYS A 65 13.59 12.39 11.96
C LYS A 65 12.07 12.20 11.84
N TYR A 66 11.61 11.03 11.44
CA TYR A 66 10.23 10.75 11.09
C TYR A 66 9.50 9.90 12.13
N MET A 67 10.21 9.03 12.86
CA MET A 67 9.60 8.07 13.78
C MET A 67 10.20 8.15 15.18
N LYS A 68 9.43 7.68 16.16
CA LYS A 68 9.84 7.61 17.57
C LYS A 68 10.79 6.41 17.77
N ASP A 69 11.63 6.49 18.78
CA ASP A 69 12.55 5.40 19.12
C ASP A 69 11.78 4.17 19.64
N ASP A 70 10.68 4.41 20.39
CA ASP A 70 9.76 3.42 20.93
C ASP A 70 8.59 3.06 20.00
N TYR A 71 8.75 3.31 18.70
CA TYR A 71 7.77 2.99 17.67
C TYR A 71 7.23 1.57 17.75
N ILE A 72 5.90 1.42 17.65
CA ILE A 72 5.22 0.11 17.74
C ILE A 72 4.95 -0.43 16.34
N GLN A 73 5.36 -1.66 16.09
CA GLN A 73 5.18 -2.36 14.82
C GLN A 73 4.14 -3.46 14.95
N HIS A 74 3.15 -3.49 14.03
CA HIS A 74 2.16 -4.56 13.95
C HIS A 74 2.34 -5.47 12.73
N ASN A 75 3.33 -5.21 11.85
CA ASN A 75 3.72 -6.17 10.82
C ASN A 75 4.41 -7.37 11.50
N PRO A 76 3.92 -8.63 11.30
CA PRO A 76 4.43 -9.79 12.00
C PRO A 76 5.86 -10.22 11.59
N ASN A 77 6.46 -9.52 10.62
CA ASN A 77 7.78 -9.83 10.07
C ASN A 77 8.88 -8.87 10.55
N ALA A 78 8.53 -7.81 11.28
CA ALA A 78 9.48 -6.80 11.74
C ALA A 78 9.28 -6.51 13.23
N ASP A 79 10.39 -6.31 13.94
CA ASP A 79 10.36 -6.04 15.38
C ASP A 79 9.95 -4.58 15.68
N THR A 80 9.38 -4.37 16.86
CA THR A 80 9.05 -3.05 17.42
C THR A 80 10.33 -2.25 17.72
N GLY A 81 10.20 -0.92 17.68
CA GLY A 81 11.27 0.04 17.91
C GLY A 81 12.08 0.38 16.66
N ILE A 82 12.70 1.55 16.68
CA ILE A 82 13.49 2.04 15.53
C ILE A 82 14.65 1.11 15.20
N VAL A 83 15.21 0.41 16.19
CA VAL A 83 16.30 -0.56 15.99
C VAL A 83 15.79 -1.77 15.23
N GLY A 84 14.66 -2.35 15.62
CA GLY A 84 14.01 -3.46 14.93
C GLY A 84 13.62 -3.09 13.50
N PHE A 85 13.05 -1.90 13.32
CA PHE A 85 12.75 -1.34 12.00
C PHE A 85 14.00 -1.30 11.10
N LYS A 86 15.09 -0.67 11.57
CA LYS A 86 16.34 -0.58 10.81
C LYS A 86 16.94 -1.95 10.49
N ALA A 87 16.91 -2.88 11.44
CA ALA A 87 17.40 -4.24 11.25
C ALA A 87 16.62 -5.03 10.18
N TYR A 88 15.29 -4.80 10.10
CA TYR A 88 14.46 -5.40 9.06
C TYR A 88 14.77 -4.82 7.67
N PHE A 89 14.72 -3.50 7.54
CA PHE A 89 14.85 -2.83 6.23
C PHE A 89 16.28 -2.83 5.68
N SER A 90 17.32 -2.93 6.53
CA SER A 90 18.72 -3.06 6.07
C SER A 90 18.97 -4.31 5.21
N LYS A 91 18.16 -5.36 5.39
CA LYS A 91 18.23 -6.59 4.59
C LYS A 91 17.80 -6.39 3.13
N LEU A 92 17.09 -5.30 2.83
CA LEU A 92 16.60 -4.99 1.49
C LEU A 92 17.62 -4.25 0.61
N GLY A 93 18.81 -3.97 1.14
CA GLY A 93 19.91 -3.28 0.46
C GLY A 93 20.18 -1.86 0.97
N GLY A 94 21.22 -1.22 0.42
CA GLY A 94 21.66 0.12 0.80
C GLY A 94 20.81 1.26 0.25
N PRO A 95 21.18 2.54 0.59
CA PRO A 95 20.48 3.73 0.14
C PRO A 95 20.43 3.86 -1.39
N MET A 96 19.36 4.44 -1.89
CA MET A 96 19.13 4.76 -3.29
C MET A 96 18.80 6.26 -3.45
N PRO A 97 18.89 6.83 -4.67
CA PRO A 97 18.42 8.19 -4.93
C PRO A 97 16.97 8.40 -4.48
N ILE A 98 16.71 9.53 -3.84
CA ILE A 98 15.36 9.89 -3.40
C ILE A 98 14.59 10.40 -4.61
N ALA A 99 13.55 9.67 -5.01
CA ALA A 99 12.66 10.07 -6.11
C ALA A 99 11.76 11.25 -5.69
N ASP A 100 11.26 12.02 -6.67
CA ASP A 100 10.34 13.13 -6.43
C ASP A 100 8.96 12.67 -5.97
N THR A 101 8.56 11.45 -6.36
CA THR A 101 7.26 10.84 -6.04
C THR A 101 7.43 9.45 -5.43
N VAL A 102 6.36 8.94 -4.82
CA VAL A 102 6.30 7.56 -4.29
C VAL A 102 5.67 6.65 -5.34
N PRO A 103 6.43 5.70 -5.93
CA PRO A 103 5.90 4.80 -6.94
C PRO A 103 4.68 4.00 -6.45
N GLY A 104 3.66 3.91 -7.29
CA GLY A 104 2.46 3.13 -7.02
C GLY A 104 1.49 3.75 -6.01
N LEU A 105 1.75 4.95 -5.48
CA LEU A 105 0.85 5.61 -4.52
C LEU A 105 -0.50 5.94 -5.17
N VAL A 106 -1.59 5.47 -4.56
CA VAL A 106 -2.97 5.66 -5.02
C VAL A 106 -3.65 6.80 -4.27
N ALA A 107 -3.55 6.80 -2.93
CA ALA A 107 -4.20 7.80 -2.08
C ALA A 107 -3.46 7.98 -0.75
N ILE A 108 -3.69 9.14 -0.11
CA ILE A 108 -3.31 9.44 1.27
C ILE A 108 -4.54 10.01 1.97
N GLN A 109 -4.98 9.35 3.05
CA GLN A 109 -6.06 9.82 3.91
C GLN A 109 -5.53 10.09 5.31
N ALA A 110 -6.05 11.13 5.96
CA ALA A 110 -5.70 11.44 7.34
C ALA A 110 -6.93 11.87 8.12
N GLU A 111 -7.05 11.35 9.34
CA GLU A 111 -8.08 11.75 10.31
C GLU A 111 -7.51 11.66 11.73
N GLY A 112 -7.71 12.72 12.51
CA GLY A 112 -7.13 12.81 13.86
C GLY A 112 -5.62 12.68 13.83
N ASN A 113 -5.11 11.61 14.41
CA ASN A 113 -3.69 11.29 14.45
C ASN A 113 -3.31 10.16 13.47
N PHE A 114 -4.23 9.64 12.69
CA PHE A 114 -3.97 8.54 11.77
C PHE A 114 -3.78 9.01 10.34
N VAL A 115 -2.85 8.36 9.64
CA VAL A 115 -2.62 8.54 8.21
C VAL A 115 -2.56 7.18 7.56
N THR A 116 -3.35 6.99 6.49
CA THR A 116 -3.32 5.78 5.67
C THR A 116 -2.84 6.12 4.27
N LEU A 117 -1.83 5.39 3.80
CA LEU A 117 -1.39 5.39 2.42
C LEU A 117 -1.86 4.10 1.75
N SER A 118 -2.37 4.22 0.53
CA SER A 118 -2.73 3.07 -0.29
C SER A 118 -1.89 3.02 -1.56
N PHE A 119 -1.49 1.80 -1.96
CA PHE A 119 -0.58 1.57 -3.08
C PHE A 119 -1.11 0.51 -4.03
N VAL A 120 -0.77 0.64 -5.30
CA VAL A 120 -0.91 -0.45 -6.26
C VAL A 120 -0.05 -1.63 -5.82
N ARG A 121 -0.64 -2.80 -5.73
CA ARG A 121 0.06 -4.06 -5.55
C ARG A 121 -0.23 -4.98 -6.73
N GLU A 122 0.80 -5.35 -7.47
CA GLU A 122 0.71 -6.35 -8.53
C GLU A 122 0.89 -7.75 -7.94
N MET A 123 0.05 -8.67 -8.36
CA MET A 123 0.03 -10.06 -7.91
C MET A 123 -0.07 -10.98 -9.12
N ASP A 124 0.49 -12.18 -9.00
CA ASP A 124 0.28 -13.24 -9.99
C ASP A 124 -1.16 -13.75 -9.92
N ASP A 125 -1.79 -13.93 -11.09
CA ASP A 125 -3.15 -14.45 -11.17
C ASP A 125 -3.16 -15.95 -10.82
N PRO A 126 -3.85 -16.36 -9.74
CA PRO A 126 -3.89 -17.77 -9.31
C PRO A 126 -4.67 -18.67 -10.26
N VAL A 127 -5.53 -18.10 -11.12
CA VAL A 127 -6.37 -18.81 -12.06
C VAL A 127 -5.73 -18.86 -13.44
N ASN A 128 -5.23 -17.72 -13.92
CA ASN A 128 -4.67 -17.55 -15.26
C ASN A 128 -3.15 -17.49 -15.18
N LYS A 129 -2.48 -18.64 -15.25
CA LYS A 129 -1.01 -18.74 -15.15
C LYS A 129 -0.31 -17.82 -16.14
N GLY A 130 0.67 -17.06 -15.65
CA GLY A 130 1.45 -16.11 -16.43
C GLY A 130 0.78 -14.75 -16.63
N GLN A 131 -0.43 -14.55 -16.12
CA GLN A 131 -1.09 -13.25 -16.04
C GLN A 131 -0.91 -12.63 -14.66
N LYS A 132 -1.12 -11.32 -14.58
CA LYS A 132 -1.07 -10.55 -13.36
C LYS A 132 -2.35 -9.75 -13.18
N TYR A 133 -2.68 -9.45 -11.93
CA TYR A 133 -3.76 -8.52 -11.58
C TYR A 133 -3.24 -7.51 -10.58
N THR A 134 -3.96 -6.41 -10.42
CA THR A 134 -3.64 -5.41 -9.41
C THR A 134 -4.65 -5.43 -8.27
N THR A 135 -4.14 -5.25 -7.07
CA THR A 135 -4.92 -5.03 -5.85
C THR A 135 -4.33 -3.85 -5.08
N THR A 136 -4.83 -3.57 -3.90
CA THR A 136 -4.38 -2.44 -3.09
C THR A 136 -3.66 -2.94 -1.84
N TRP A 137 -2.49 -2.36 -1.56
CA TRP A 137 -1.79 -2.47 -0.30
C TRP A 137 -2.08 -1.23 0.54
N PHE A 138 -2.18 -1.40 1.87
CA PHE A 138 -2.41 -0.32 2.81
C PHE A 138 -1.32 -0.30 3.88
N ASP A 139 -0.81 0.89 4.16
CA ASP A 139 0.02 1.20 5.32
C ASP A 139 -0.68 2.28 6.14
N MET A 140 -0.92 2.04 7.41
CA MET A 140 -1.51 3.00 8.33
C MET A 140 -0.53 3.36 9.43
N PHE A 141 -0.42 4.65 9.73
CA PHE A 141 0.45 5.20 10.76
C PHE A 141 -0.37 5.99 11.78
N ARG A 142 0.00 5.87 13.05
CA ARG A 142 -0.42 6.82 14.08
C ARG A 142 0.72 7.80 14.34
N ILE A 143 0.36 9.09 14.28
CA ILE A 143 1.29 10.19 14.49
C ILE A 143 1.12 10.71 15.93
N ASP A 144 2.24 10.87 16.63
CA ASP A 144 2.30 11.44 17.97
C ASP A 144 3.43 12.47 18.04
N ASN A 145 3.11 13.72 18.40
CA ASN A 145 4.04 14.83 18.48
C ASN A 145 4.92 15.00 17.23
N GLY A 146 4.31 14.92 16.04
CA GLY A 146 4.99 15.11 14.76
C GLY A 146 5.93 13.96 14.36
N LYS A 147 5.79 12.78 14.97
CA LYS A 147 6.53 11.56 14.63
C LYS A 147 5.61 10.37 14.50
N ILE A 148 5.98 9.41 13.65
CA ILE A 148 5.31 8.11 13.54
C ILE A 148 5.57 7.34 14.83
N ALA A 149 4.50 7.01 15.53
CA ALA A 149 4.54 6.27 16.79
C ALA A 149 4.11 4.81 16.63
N GLU A 150 3.38 4.48 15.54
CA GLU A 150 2.81 3.15 15.37
C GLU A 150 2.46 2.88 13.91
N HIS A 151 2.53 1.62 13.49
CA HIS A 151 2.30 1.21 12.10
C HIS A 151 1.53 -0.10 12.01
N TRP A 152 0.58 -0.15 11.08
CA TRP A 152 -0.15 -1.34 10.65
C TRP A 152 -0.06 -1.49 9.14
N ASP A 153 -0.03 -2.71 8.66
CA ASP A 153 -0.19 -3.06 7.26
C ASP A 153 -0.96 -4.38 7.09
N VAL A 154 -1.16 -4.80 5.86
CA VAL A 154 -1.87 -6.04 5.53
C VAL A 154 -0.93 -7.24 5.37
N ALA A 155 0.31 -7.14 5.86
CA ALA A 155 1.28 -8.22 5.74
C ALA A 155 0.85 -9.46 6.51
N THR A 156 0.96 -10.61 5.87
CA THR A 156 0.87 -11.91 6.52
C THR A 156 2.26 -12.33 7.01
N LYS A 157 2.31 -13.18 8.03
CA LYS A 157 3.57 -13.73 8.51
C LYS A 157 4.24 -14.53 7.40
N ALA A 158 5.45 -14.12 7.02
CA ALA A 158 6.24 -14.85 6.06
C ALA A 158 6.76 -16.17 6.66
N ALA A 159 6.82 -17.24 5.86
CA ALA A 159 7.55 -18.43 6.25
C ALA A 159 9.02 -18.04 6.43
N SER A 160 9.65 -18.50 7.53
CA SER A 160 11.09 -18.35 7.65
C SER A 160 11.76 -19.04 6.46
N PRO A 161 12.74 -18.40 5.81
CA PRO A 161 13.52 -19.11 4.79
C PRO A 161 14.02 -20.41 5.40
N SER A 162 13.75 -21.53 4.77
CA SER A 162 14.36 -22.80 5.14
C SER A 162 15.88 -22.61 5.10
N LYS A 163 16.54 -22.89 6.23
CA LYS A 163 18.00 -22.90 6.31
C LYS A 163 18.59 -23.93 5.38
#